data_c32fa7dad58bb4d650a1815a8d6f852e
#
_entry.id   c32fa7dad58bb4d650a1815a8d6f852e
#
_cell.length_a   1.000
_cell.length_b   1.000
_cell.length_c   1.000
_cell.angle_alpha   90.00
_cell.angle_beta   90.00
_cell.angle_gamma   90.00
#
_symmetry.space_group_name_H-M   'P 1'
#
loop_
_entity.id
_entity.type
_entity.pdbx_description
1 polymer ?
#
loop_
_entity_poly.entity_id
_entity_poly.type
_entity_poly.pdbx_seq_one_letter_code
_entity_poly.pdbx_strand_id
1 'polypeptide(L)'
;RYIHLHKTADLLTAPIVMGLTLAGADEAQLEAGRAYGKNLGMAFQIIDDILDVIGDEKTLGKSVGKDQAENKCTWTAIYGLEKARQDAEMYTRQAEESLEKFQNAGNFLKILAQRALVRVQ
;
A
#
# COMPACT_ATOMS: atom_id res chain seq x y z
N ARG A 1 -14.08 -5.99 1.98
CA ARG A 1 -12.93 -5.13 1.64
C ARG A 1 -12.13 -4.66 2.84
N TYR A 2 -12.79 -4.22 3.88
CA TYR A 2 -12.12 -3.87 5.15
C TYR A 2 -11.23 -5.02 5.63
N ILE A 3 -11.73 -6.25 5.56
CA ILE A 3 -10.99 -7.45 5.96
C ILE A 3 -9.75 -7.63 5.07
N HIS A 4 -9.87 -7.43 3.76
CA HIS A 4 -8.75 -7.57 2.84
C HIS A 4 -7.67 -6.53 3.07
N LEU A 5 -8.06 -5.28 3.31
CA LEU A 5 -7.12 -4.21 3.63
C LEU A 5 -6.36 -4.49 4.92
N HIS A 6 -7.07 -4.91 5.96
CA HIS A 6 -6.44 -5.30 7.22
C HIS A 6 -5.51 -6.48 7.06
N LYS A 7 -5.93 -7.51 6.33
CA LYS A 7 -5.13 -8.70 6.11
C LYS A 7 -3.81 -8.37 5.41
N THR A 8 -3.83 -7.56 4.38
CA THR A 8 -2.63 -7.15 3.66
C THR A 8 -1.72 -6.30 4.53
N ALA A 9 -2.28 -5.33 5.23
CA ALA A 9 -1.52 -4.46 6.12
C ALA A 9 -0.87 -5.26 7.26
N ASP A 10 -1.60 -6.18 7.86
CA ASP A 10 -1.08 -7.03 8.93
C ASP A 10 0.01 -7.97 8.43
N LEU A 11 -0.16 -8.53 7.22
CA LEU A 11 0.81 -9.42 6.62
C LEU A 11 2.14 -8.71 6.32
N LEU A 12 2.09 -7.44 5.95
CA LEU A 12 3.29 -6.64 5.74
C LEU A 12 3.89 -6.13 7.05
N THR A 13 3.06 -5.84 8.03
CA THR A 13 3.50 -5.29 9.32
C THR A 13 4.17 -6.33 10.20
N ALA A 14 3.65 -7.55 10.23
CA ALA A 14 4.14 -8.59 11.14
C ALA A 14 5.64 -8.90 10.98
N PRO A 15 6.16 -9.16 9.76
CA PRO A 15 7.60 -9.43 9.62
C PRO A 15 8.46 -8.21 9.94
N ILE A 16 7.99 -7.00 9.71
CA ILE A 16 8.70 -5.78 10.06
C ILE A 16 8.85 -5.67 11.58
N VAL A 17 7.76 -5.86 12.32
CA VAL A 17 7.76 -5.80 13.79
C VAL A 17 8.63 -6.92 14.37
N MET A 18 8.53 -8.13 13.81
CA MET A 18 9.35 -9.27 14.25
C MET A 18 10.82 -8.98 14.05
N GLY A 19 11.22 -8.49 12.89
CA GLY A 19 12.60 -8.15 12.60
C GLY A 19 13.14 -7.05 13.51
N LEU A 20 12.36 -6.01 13.73
CA LEU A 20 12.73 -4.92 14.64
C LEU A 20 12.87 -5.40 16.08
N THR A 21 11.96 -6.25 16.54
CA THR A 21 12.02 -6.83 17.89
C THR A 21 13.30 -7.63 18.08
N LEU A 22 13.64 -8.48 17.11
CA LEU A 22 14.87 -9.27 17.15
C LEU A 22 16.13 -8.41 17.12
N ALA A 23 16.07 -7.26 16.47
CA ALA A 23 17.17 -6.29 16.40
C ALA A 23 17.29 -5.41 17.66
N GLY A 24 16.40 -5.57 18.63
CA GLY A 24 16.43 -4.79 19.86
C GLY A 24 15.86 -3.39 19.75
N ALA A 25 14.94 -3.17 18.81
CA ALA A 25 14.31 -1.87 18.61
C ALA A 25 13.54 -1.41 19.86
N ASP A 26 13.56 -0.12 20.14
CA ASP A 26 12.75 0.47 21.21
C ASP A 26 11.28 0.61 20.79
N GLU A 27 10.41 0.99 21.72
CA GLU A 27 8.96 1.11 21.46
C GLU A 27 8.66 2.15 20.37
N ALA A 28 9.39 3.25 20.33
CA ALA A 28 9.21 4.27 19.30
C ALA A 28 9.56 3.73 17.91
N GLN A 29 10.60 2.93 17.79
CA GLN A 29 11.00 2.29 16.54
C GLN A 29 10.00 1.21 16.12
N LEU A 30 9.49 0.43 17.07
CA LEU A 30 8.43 -0.56 16.79
C LEU A 30 7.17 0.12 16.27
N GLU A 31 6.77 1.22 16.88
CA GLU A 31 5.60 1.98 16.45
C GLU A 31 5.79 2.57 15.04
N ALA A 32 6.99 3.08 14.75
CA ALA A 32 7.32 3.56 13.41
C ALA A 32 7.27 2.42 12.38
N GLY A 33 7.74 1.24 12.74
CA GLY A 33 7.64 0.05 11.88
C GLY A 33 6.20 -0.36 11.61
N ARG A 34 5.34 -0.32 12.62
CA ARG A 34 3.91 -0.59 12.46
C ARG A 34 3.25 0.41 11.54
N ALA A 35 3.54 1.70 11.72
CA ALA A 35 3.01 2.77 10.88
C ALA A 35 3.44 2.60 9.42
N TYR A 36 4.71 2.28 9.19
CA TYR A 36 5.22 1.98 7.85
C TYR A 36 4.45 0.83 7.21
N GLY A 37 4.33 -0.29 7.91
CA GLY A 37 3.65 -1.48 7.38
C GLY A 37 2.19 -1.22 7.04
N LYS A 38 1.48 -0.52 7.89
CA LYS A 38 0.06 -0.17 7.65
C LYS A 38 -0.11 0.74 6.45
N ASN A 39 0.69 1.80 6.37
CA ASN A 39 0.60 2.75 5.27
C ASN A 39 1.03 2.12 3.95
N LEU A 40 2.09 1.31 3.97
CA LEU A 40 2.52 0.58 2.78
C LEU A 40 1.44 -0.40 2.31
N GLY A 41 0.81 -1.11 3.25
CA GLY A 41 -0.29 -2.04 2.95
C GLY A 41 -1.47 -1.34 2.30
N MET A 42 -1.84 -0.17 2.80
CA MET A 42 -2.91 0.63 2.22
C MET A 42 -2.55 1.10 0.80
N ALA A 43 -1.35 1.64 0.63
CA ALA A 43 -0.87 2.06 -0.68
C ALA A 43 -0.85 0.89 -1.67
N PHE A 44 -0.34 -0.26 -1.24
CA PHE A 44 -0.26 -1.46 -2.07
C PHE A 44 -1.63 -1.91 -2.56
N GLN A 45 -2.62 -1.92 -1.68
CA GLN A 45 -3.98 -2.32 -2.04
C GLN A 45 -4.62 -1.35 -3.03
N ILE A 46 -4.42 -0.04 -2.81
CA ILE A 46 -4.94 0.97 -3.73
C ILE A 46 -4.27 0.86 -5.09
N ILE A 47 -2.96 0.62 -5.13
CA ILE A 47 -2.20 0.41 -6.36
C ILE A 47 -2.72 -0.80 -7.12
N ASP A 48 -2.99 -1.91 -6.43
CA ASP A 48 -3.58 -3.09 -7.07
C ASP A 48 -4.93 -2.78 -7.70
N ASP A 49 -5.78 -2.04 -7.00
CA ASP A 49 -7.09 -1.63 -7.53
C ASP A 49 -6.94 -0.73 -8.77
N ILE A 50 -5.95 0.16 -8.78
CA ILE A 50 -5.64 1.01 -9.94
C ILE A 50 -5.16 0.15 -11.12
N LEU A 51 -4.25 -0.78 -10.86
CA LEU A 51 -3.71 -1.66 -11.90
C LEU A 51 -4.78 -2.53 -12.53
N ASP A 52 -5.74 -2.99 -11.74
CA ASP A 52 -6.87 -3.75 -12.25
C ASP A 52 -7.68 -2.94 -13.26
N VAL A 53 -7.95 -1.66 -12.97
CA VAL A 53 -8.67 -0.77 -13.89
C VAL A 53 -7.87 -0.52 -15.16
N ILE A 54 -6.58 -0.20 -15.05
CA ILE A 54 -5.72 0.07 -16.19
C ILE A 54 -5.54 -1.20 -17.04
N GLY A 55 -5.38 -2.34 -16.41
CA GLY A 55 -5.25 -3.64 -17.08
C GLY A 55 -6.50 -3.99 -17.88
N ASP A 56 -7.66 -3.80 -17.28
CA ASP A 56 -8.95 -4.06 -17.93
C ASP A 56 -9.17 -3.17 -19.14
N GLU A 57 -8.82 -1.89 -19.05
CA GLU A 57 -8.90 -0.97 -20.18
C GLU A 57 -8.03 -1.42 -21.35
N LYS A 58 -6.84 -1.95 -21.06
CA LYS A 58 -5.90 -2.43 -22.08
C LYS A 58 -6.33 -3.75 -22.72
N THR A 59 -7.10 -4.56 -22.00
CA THR A 59 -7.56 -5.87 -22.48
C THR A 59 -8.92 -5.82 -23.16
N LEU A 60 -9.31 -4.65 -23.69
CA LEU A 60 -10.50 -4.45 -24.54
C LEU A 60 -11.84 -4.51 -23.82
N GLY A 61 -11.87 -4.22 -22.55
CA GLY A 61 -13.11 -4.05 -21.84
C GLY A 61 -13.93 -5.29 -21.57
N LYS A 62 -13.45 -6.48 -21.95
CA LYS A 62 -14.18 -7.73 -21.68
C LYS A 62 -14.27 -8.03 -20.20
N SER A 63 -13.27 -7.61 -19.43
CA SER A 63 -13.21 -7.82 -17.99
C SER A 63 -13.83 -6.66 -17.19
N VAL A 64 -13.90 -5.46 -17.76
CA VAL A 64 -14.39 -4.27 -17.07
C VAL A 64 -15.86 -4.44 -16.67
N GLY A 65 -16.71 -4.86 -17.59
CA GLY A 65 -18.11 -5.09 -17.29
C GLY A 65 -18.32 -6.23 -16.31
N LYS A 66 -17.49 -7.27 -16.39
CA LYS A 66 -17.58 -8.43 -15.51
C LYS A 66 -17.17 -8.08 -14.08
N ASP A 67 -16.08 -7.34 -13.91
CA ASP A 67 -15.63 -6.90 -12.58
C ASP A 67 -16.60 -5.93 -11.95
N GLN A 68 -17.21 -5.04 -12.74
CA GLN A 68 -18.26 -4.17 -12.27
C GLN A 68 -19.53 -4.96 -11.90
N ALA A 69 -19.84 -6.01 -12.66
CA ALA A 69 -20.98 -6.87 -12.37
C ALA A 69 -20.78 -7.69 -11.10
N GLU A 70 -19.55 -8.06 -10.78
CA GLU A 70 -19.21 -8.75 -9.53
C GLU A 70 -19.19 -7.80 -8.34
N ASN A 71 -19.39 -6.52 -8.59
CA ASN A 71 -19.60 -5.49 -7.55
C ASN A 71 -18.47 -5.44 -6.53
N LYS A 72 -17.23 -5.51 -7.01
CA LYS A 72 -16.06 -5.41 -6.13
C LYS A 72 -15.98 -3.99 -5.57
N CYS A 73 -15.98 -3.88 -4.25
CA CYS A 73 -15.80 -2.62 -3.54
C CYS A 73 -14.33 -2.22 -3.59
N THR A 74 -13.83 -1.84 -4.76
CA THR A 74 -12.46 -1.36 -4.91
C THR A 74 -12.37 0.12 -4.58
N TRP A 75 -11.16 0.57 -4.28
CA TRP A 75 -10.91 2.00 -4.02
C TRP A 75 -11.29 2.85 -5.22
N THR A 76 -10.92 2.39 -6.41
CA THR A 76 -11.24 3.08 -7.67
C THR A 76 -12.74 3.12 -7.96
N ALA A 77 -13.47 2.07 -7.61
CA ALA A 77 -14.92 2.03 -7.79
C ALA A 77 -15.64 3.02 -6.86
N ILE A 78 -15.13 3.22 -5.66
CA ILE A 78 -15.75 4.09 -4.65
C ILE A 78 -15.35 5.56 -4.87
N TYR A 79 -14.07 5.83 -5.10
CA TYR A 79 -13.51 7.19 -5.09
C TYR A 79 -13.07 7.68 -6.46
N GLY A 80 -13.02 6.81 -7.49
CA GLY A 80 -12.51 7.14 -8.81
C GLY A 80 -11.00 6.99 -8.92
N LEU A 81 -10.52 6.92 -10.16
CA LEU A 81 -9.12 6.66 -10.47
C LEU A 81 -8.19 7.78 -9.98
N GLU A 82 -8.57 9.03 -10.20
CA GLU A 82 -7.74 10.17 -9.79
C GLU A 82 -7.58 10.25 -8.28
N LYS A 83 -8.67 10.09 -7.54
CA LYS A 83 -8.63 10.08 -6.08
C LYS A 83 -7.81 8.89 -5.58
N ALA A 84 -7.94 7.73 -6.23
CA ALA A 84 -7.16 6.55 -5.87
C ALA A 84 -5.65 6.82 -6.01
N ARG A 85 -5.23 7.49 -7.09
CA ARG A 85 -3.82 7.86 -7.27
C ARG A 85 -3.33 8.79 -6.18
N GLN A 86 -4.11 9.81 -5.85
CA GLN A 86 -3.77 10.77 -4.79
C GLN A 86 -3.65 10.07 -3.44
N ASP A 87 -4.56 9.16 -3.14
CA ASP A 87 -4.53 8.42 -1.88
C ASP A 87 -3.34 7.46 -1.82
N ALA A 88 -3.01 6.80 -2.93
CA ALA A 88 -1.81 5.95 -3.00
C ALA A 88 -0.53 6.76 -2.72
N GLU A 89 -0.43 7.96 -3.29
CA GLU A 89 0.69 8.86 -3.01
C GLU A 89 0.73 9.30 -1.56
N MET A 90 -0.42 9.62 -0.98
CA MET A 90 -0.52 10.02 0.42
C MET A 90 -0.03 8.91 1.35
N TYR A 91 -0.54 7.69 1.16
CA TYR A 91 -0.13 6.56 2.01
C TYR A 91 1.34 6.20 1.84
N THR A 92 1.86 6.30 0.61
CA THR A 92 3.29 6.08 0.35
C THR A 92 4.14 7.10 1.09
N ARG A 93 3.75 8.37 1.05
CA ARG A 93 4.45 9.44 1.77
C ARG A 93 4.41 9.22 3.27
N GLN A 94 3.27 8.83 3.82
CA GLN A 94 3.15 8.52 5.24
C GLN A 94 4.04 7.35 5.64
N ALA A 95 4.15 6.33 4.78
CA ALA A 95 5.07 5.23 5.03
C ALA A 95 6.52 5.69 5.08
N GLU A 96 6.93 6.53 4.15
CA GLU A 96 8.29 7.09 4.13
C GLU A 96 8.57 7.93 5.38
N GLU A 97 7.63 8.77 5.79
CA GLU A 97 7.76 9.60 6.98
C GLU A 97 7.94 8.77 8.24
N SER A 98 7.29 7.61 8.30
CA SER A 98 7.41 6.68 9.42
C SER A 98 8.84 6.17 9.61
N LEU A 99 9.66 6.19 8.56
CA LEU A 99 11.03 5.67 8.59
C LEU A 99 12.08 6.70 9.02
N GLU A 100 11.70 7.92 9.30
CA GLU A 100 12.66 8.99 9.66
C GLU A 100 13.47 8.63 10.90
N LYS A 101 12.89 7.89 11.84
CA LYS A 101 13.57 7.45 13.05
C LYS A 101 14.68 6.44 12.80
N PHE A 102 14.70 5.82 11.62
CA PHE A 102 15.72 4.84 11.26
C PHE A 102 16.87 5.43 10.47
N GLN A 103 16.80 6.72 10.13
CA GLN A 103 17.83 7.43 9.37
C GLN A 103 18.21 6.66 8.09
N ASN A 104 19.50 6.44 7.86
CA ASN A 104 19.98 5.77 6.64
C ASN A 104 19.53 4.30 6.55
N ALA A 105 19.28 3.65 7.67
CA ALA A 105 18.80 2.26 7.67
C ALA A 105 17.41 2.12 7.02
N GLY A 106 16.61 3.20 6.98
CA GLY A 106 15.31 3.21 6.35
C GLY A 106 15.30 3.41 4.84
N ASN A 107 16.46 3.70 4.22
CA ASN A 107 16.52 4.08 2.81
C ASN A 107 16.01 2.97 1.89
N PHE A 108 16.33 1.71 2.14
CA PHE A 108 15.85 0.59 1.33
C PHE A 108 14.32 0.51 1.35
N LEU A 109 13.72 0.68 2.51
CA LEU A 109 12.26 0.62 2.66
C LEU A 109 11.58 1.82 1.98
N LYS A 110 12.21 2.99 2.00
CA LYS A 110 11.72 4.16 1.26
C LYS A 110 11.71 3.91 -0.24
N ILE A 111 12.80 3.34 -0.75
CA ILE A 111 12.90 2.99 -2.17
C ILE A 111 11.84 1.97 -2.57
N LEU A 112 11.60 0.98 -1.71
CA LEU A 112 10.57 -0.03 -1.95
C LEU A 112 9.19 0.60 -2.08
N ALA A 113 8.83 1.51 -1.18
CA ALA A 113 7.55 2.20 -1.21
C ALA A 113 7.39 3.03 -2.48
N GLN A 114 8.43 3.76 -2.86
CA GLN A 114 8.42 4.58 -4.08
C GLN A 114 8.31 3.74 -5.35
N ARG A 115 9.00 2.61 -5.40
CA ARG A 115 8.92 1.71 -6.57
C ARG A 115 7.55 1.10 -6.74
N ALA A 116 6.86 0.80 -5.64
CA ALA A 116 5.49 0.34 -5.70
C ALA A 116 4.58 1.40 -6.31
N LEU A 117 4.75 2.67 -5.92
CA LEU A 117 3.97 3.79 -6.44
C LEU A 117 4.22 4.03 -7.94
N VAL A 118 5.46 3.89 -8.40
CA VAL A 118 5.83 4.11 -9.80
C VAL A 118 5.03 3.21 -10.75
N ARG A 119 4.57 2.05 -10.29
CA ARG A 119 3.77 1.13 -11.10
C ARG A 119 2.49 1.74 -11.66
N VAL A 120 1.99 2.82 -11.07
CA VAL A 120 0.73 3.48 -11.45
C VAL A 120 0.90 4.92 -11.94
N GLN A 121 2.14 5.37 -12.02
CA GLN A 121 2.48 6.72 -12.51
C GLN A 121 2.77 6.77 -14.00
#